data_abf540d30927f448e16d03c05a0819ba
#
_entry.id   abf540d30927f448e16d03c05a0819ba
#
_cell.length_a   1.000
_cell.length_b   1.000
_cell.length_c   1.000
_cell.angle_alpha   90.00
_cell.angle_beta   90.00
_cell.angle_gamma   90.00
#
_symmetry.space_group_name_H-M   'P 1'
#
loop_
_entity.id
_entity.type
_entity.pdbx_description
1 polymer ?
#
loop_
_entity_poly.entity_id
_entity_poly.type
_entity_poly.pdbx_seq_one_letter_code
_entity_poly.pdbx_strand_id
1 'polypeptide(L)'
;MMKNLFQILCGLFLVVSYSSCMHSEEDKVDVLIIGGGASGVTSGIQSARMGANTLILEESIWLGGMLTSAGVSAVDGNYRLPAGLWGEFKNRLSDYYGGLDSLKTGWVSNVLFEPSVGNKILHEMVAAENNLKVWKQACLEEVKRTGDEWVAKVKVEGQGVKTVRAKVMIDATELGDVAKMCGVKYDIGMESRDDTHEDIAPEKKNNIVQDITYVAILKDYGKDVTIPEPEGYDPKEFACACASPVCITPKEPDRVWSKDMMITYGRLPNHKYMINWPIEGNDYYINLIEMTPEERLKALEYAKHYTMCFVYFLQHELGYNTLGLADDEYPTEDKLPFIPYHRESRRIHGLVRFNLNHALNPYTQDEKLYRTCIAVGDYPVDHHHTRYHGYEELPNLYFHPIPSYGLPLGTLIPQAVDGLIVAEKSISVSNIMNGTTRLQPVVLQIGQAAGALAALAVKNNQKISDVSVRDVQNAILDAKGYLLPYLDVPVSDVKFAPYQRIGSTGILKSVGKNVDWSNQTWLRADTDRKSVV
;
A
#
# COMPACT_ATOMS: atom_id res chain seq x y z
N MET A 1 -64.38 -69.23 -18.38
CA MET A 1 -63.45 -68.46 -19.25
C MET A 1 -63.31 -67.07 -18.67
N MET A 2 -62.18 -66.83 -18.16
CA MET A 2 -61.89 -65.86 -17.13
C MET A 2 -61.70 -64.46 -17.74
N LYS A 3 -62.33 -63.44 -17.17
CA LYS A 3 -62.07 -62.03 -17.41
C LYS A 3 -61.35 -61.46 -16.19
N ASN A 4 -60.14 -61.00 -16.36
CA ASN A 4 -59.40 -60.33 -15.35
C ASN A 4 -59.71 -58.86 -15.34
N LEU A 5 -60.17 -58.39 -14.19
CA LEU A 5 -60.41 -57.01 -13.87
C LEU A 5 -59.07 -56.40 -13.34
N PHE A 6 -58.54 -55.44 -14.04
CA PHE A 6 -57.37 -54.67 -13.54
C PHE A 6 -57.90 -53.38 -12.93
N GLN A 7 -57.80 -53.27 -11.64
CA GLN A 7 -58.06 -52.02 -10.92
C GLN A 7 -56.80 -51.12 -11.01
N ILE A 8 -56.97 -49.93 -11.53
CA ILE A 8 -55.97 -48.85 -11.55
C ILE A 8 -56.09 -48.10 -10.23
N LEU A 9 -55.09 -48.23 -9.35
CA LEU A 9 -54.93 -47.40 -8.18
C LEU A 9 -54.17 -46.13 -8.59
N CYS A 10 -54.85 -44.98 -8.64
CA CYS A 10 -54.22 -43.66 -8.74
C CYS A 10 -53.57 -43.30 -7.41
N GLY A 11 -52.25 -43.53 -7.30
CA GLY A 11 -51.47 -42.98 -6.21
C GLY A 11 -51.10 -41.52 -6.46
N LEU A 12 -51.73 -40.61 -5.71
CA LEU A 12 -51.31 -39.19 -5.66
C LEU A 12 -49.95 -39.12 -4.94
N PHE A 13 -48.90 -38.93 -5.71
CA PHE A 13 -47.61 -38.50 -5.14
C PHE A 13 -47.67 -36.98 -4.89
N LEU A 14 -47.87 -36.56 -3.65
CA LEU A 14 -47.59 -35.21 -3.18
C LEU A 14 -46.07 -35.02 -3.19
N VAL A 15 -45.58 -34.39 -4.25
CA VAL A 15 -44.21 -33.83 -4.24
C VAL A 15 -44.21 -32.60 -3.35
N VAL A 16 -43.86 -32.79 -2.08
CA VAL A 16 -43.55 -31.68 -1.19
C VAL A 16 -42.17 -31.15 -1.64
N SER A 17 -42.21 -30.12 -2.45
CA SER A 17 -41.02 -29.31 -2.76
C SER A 17 -40.56 -28.64 -1.48
N TYR A 18 -39.62 -29.22 -0.77
CA TYR A 18 -38.84 -28.53 0.23
C TYR A 18 -37.99 -27.47 -0.52
N SER A 19 -38.54 -26.29 -0.68
CA SER A 19 -37.72 -25.10 -0.87
C SER A 19 -36.96 -24.91 0.43
N SER A 20 -35.79 -25.53 0.54
CA SER A 20 -34.82 -25.09 1.53
C SER A 20 -34.47 -23.65 1.16
N CYS A 21 -35.11 -22.69 1.83
CA CYS A 21 -34.49 -21.38 2.01
C CYS A 21 -33.13 -21.66 2.67
N MET A 22 -32.11 -21.78 1.86
CA MET A 22 -30.77 -21.57 2.36
C MET A 22 -30.76 -20.13 2.89
N HIS A 23 -31.02 -19.97 4.17
CA HIS A 23 -30.59 -18.75 4.86
C HIS A 23 -29.08 -18.76 4.68
N SER A 24 -28.59 -17.98 3.74
CA SER A 24 -27.17 -17.62 3.73
C SER A 24 -26.94 -16.94 5.08
N GLU A 25 -26.17 -17.58 5.94
CA GLU A 25 -25.78 -17.02 7.22
C GLU A 25 -25.11 -15.68 6.92
N GLU A 26 -25.77 -14.59 7.32
CA GLU A 26 -25.24 -13.23 7.14
C GLU A 26 -24.20 -13.00 8.21
N ASP A 27 -22.94 -12.81 7.82
CA ASP A 27 -21.90 -12.37 8.75
C ASP A 27 -22.09 -10.89 9.07
N LYS A 28 -22.11 -10.55 10.36
CA LYS A 28 -22.25 -9.17 10.83
C LYS A 28 -20.99 -8.74 11.57
N VAL A 29 -20.41 -7.61 11.15
CA VAL A 29 -19.23 -7.02 11.76
C VAL A 29 -19.44 -5.51 11.99
N ASP A 30 -18.61 -4.91 12.81
CA ASP A 30 -18.60 -3.46 12.98
C ASP A 30 -17.85 -2.78 11.85
N VAL A 31 -16.68 -3.32 11.48
CA VAL A 31 -15.78 -2.78 10.45
C VAL A 31 -15.47 -3.87 9.43
N LEU A 32 -15.74 -3.58 8.16
CA LEU A 32 -15.37 -4.42 7.02
C LEU A 32 -14.24 -3.74 6.25
N ILE A 33 -13.13 -4.44 6.05
CA ILE A 33 -11.96 -3.95 5.34
C ILE A 33 -11.79 -4.75 4.06
N ILE A 34 -11.74 -4.09 2.94
CA ILE A 34 -11.53 -4.69 1.63
C ILE A 34 -10.09 -4.46 1.20
N GLY A 35 -9.33 -5.53 1.07
CA GLY A 35 -7.89 -5.56 0.84
C GLY A 35 -7.11 -5.81 2.13
N GLY A 36 -6.32 -6.87 2.16
CA GLY A 36 -5.40 -7.24 3.25
C GLY A 36 -3.98 -6.73 2.99
N GLY A 37 -3.84 -5.62 2.25
CA GLY A 37 -2.58 -4.93 1.99
C GLY A 37 -1.99 -4.30 3.26
N ALA A 38 -0.97 -3.47 3.08
CA ALA A 38 -0.27 -2.83 4.20
C ALA A 38 -1.23 -2.02 5.08
N SER A 39 -2.07 -1.16 4.47
CA SER A 39 -3.06 -0.38 5.20
C SER A 39 -4.22 -1.22 5.73
N GLY A 40 -4.65 -2.24 5.00
CA GLY A 40 -5.76 -3.11 5.41
C GLY A 40 -5.44 -3.88 6.68
N VAL A 41 -4.25 -4.46 6.77
CA VAL A 41 -3.78 -5.17 7.97
C VAL A 41 -3.71 -4.23 9.18
N THR A 42 -3.11 -3.05 9.03
CA THR A 42 -2.98 -2.11 10.14
C THR A 42 -4.31 -1.47 10.54
N SER A 43 -5.24 -1.28 9.59
CA SER A 43 -6.62 -0.89 9.88
C SER A 43 -7.33 -1.95 10.73
N GLY A 44 -7.18 -3.21 10.35
CA GLY A 44 -7.79 -4.33 11.08
C GLY A 44 -7.26 -4.44 12.50
N ILE A 45 -5.95 -4.43 12.68
CA ILE A 45 -5.31 -4.52 14.00
C ILE A 45 -5.74 -3.34 14.89
N GLN A 46 -5.68 -2.12 14.36
CA GLN A 46 -6.01 -0.94 15.17
C GLN A 46 -7.50 -0.90 15.55
N SER A 47 -8.40 -1.22 14.63
CA SER A 47 -9.85 -1.23 14.95
C SER A 47 -10.19 -2.32 15.96
N ALA A 48 -9.59 -3.50 15.83
CA ALA A 48 -9.76 -4.59 16.78
C ALA A 48 -9.21 -4.24 18.18
N ARG A 49 -8.02 -3.65 18.28
CA ARG A 49 -7.44 -3.17 19.54
C ARG A 49 -8.33 -2.14 20.26
N MET A 50 -9.13 -1.39 19.50
CA MET A 50 -10.09 -0.44 20.04
C MET A 50 -11.47 -1.06 20.33
N GLY A 51 -11.64 -2.38 20.14
CA GLY A 51 -12.81 -3.17 20.53
C GLY A 51 -13.83 -3.40 19.42
N ALA A 52 -13.58 -2.96 18.18
CA ALA A 52 -14.48 -3.22 17.06
C ALA A 52 -14.36 -4.68 16.57
N ASN A 53 -15.50 -5.32 16.28
CA ASN A 53 -15.52 -6.62 15.60
C ASN A 53 -15.22 -6.40 14.10
N THR A 54 -14.08 -6.89 13.65
CA THR A 54 -13.50 -6.50 12.37
C THR A 54 -13.26 -7.72 11.46
N LEU A 55 -13.53 -7.54 10.16
CA LEU A 55 -13.24 -8.53 9.12
C LEU A 55 -12.39 -7.89 8.01
N ILE A 56 -11.28 -8.52 7.66
CA ILE A 56 -10.48 -8.21 6.48
C ILE A 56 -10.83 -9.22 5.38
N LEU A 57 -11.07 -8.74 4.16
CA LEU A 57 -11.14 -9.56 2.94
C LEU A 57 -9.85 -9.38 2.17
N GLU A 58 -9.21 -10.49 1.80
CA GLU A 58 -7.97 -10.51 1.02
C GLU A 58 -8.11 -11.47 -0.15
N GLU A 59 -7.79 -11.01 -1.36
CA GLU A 59 -7.92 -11.80 -2.59
C GLU A 59 -6.85 -12.89 -2.71
N SER A 60 -5.66 -12.66 -2.16
CA SER A 60 -4.56 -13.61 -2.13
C SER A 60 -4.58 -14.49 -0.87
N ILE A 61 -3.60 -15.38 -0.75
CA ILE A 61 -3.37 -16.15 0.48
C ILE A 61 -2.42 -15.43 1.45
N TRP A 62 -1.82 -14.29 1.06
CA TRP A 62 -0.87 -13.52 1.85
C TRP A 62 -1.47 -12.19 2.33
N LEU A 63 -0.92 -11.67 3.42
CA LEU A 63 -1.20 -10.33 3.95
C LEU A 63 -0.02 -9.40 3.73
N GLY A 64 -0.29 -8.10 3.58
CA GLY A 64 0.74 -7.06 3.53
C GLY A 64 0.90 -6.36 2.18
N GLY A 65 0.20 -6.81 1.14
CA GLY A 65 0.17 -6.14 -0.16
C GLY A 65 1.56 -5.87 -0.73
N MET A 66 1.90 -4.61 -0.97
CA MET A 66 3.20 -4.24 -1.56
C MET A 66 4.41 -4.73 -0.75
N LEU A 67 4.31 -4.84 0.59
CA LEU A 67 5.40 -5.33 1.45
C LEU A 67 5.74 -6.80 1.20
N THR A 68 4.75 -7.60 0.82
CA THR A 68 4.82 -9.06 0.79
C THR A 68 4.31 -9.63 -0.52
N SER A 69 3.00 -9.49 -0.80
CA SER A 69 2.33 -10.05 -1.98
C SER A 69 2.88 -9.52 -3.31
N ALA A 70 3.43 -8.29 -3.32
CA ALA A 70 4.11 -7.69 -4.48
C ALA A 70 5.64 -7.80 -4.43
N GLY A 71 6.21 -8.30 -3.33
CA GLY A 71 7.66 -8.54 -3.21
C GLY A 71 8.54 -7.32 -2.95
N VAL A 72 7.98 -6.14 -2.67
CA VAL A 72 8.78 -4.95 -2.33
C VAL A 72 9.16 -4.98 -0.86
N SER A 73 10.07 -5.86 -0.52
CA SER A 73 10.50 -6.15 0.85
C SER A 73 11.72 -5.33 1.30
N ALA A 74 11.87 -4.15 0.73
CA ALA A 74 12.78 -3.09 1.15
C ALA A 74 11.95 -1.85 1.51
N VAL A 75 12.06 -1.38 2.74
CA VAL A 75 11.19 -0.32 3.26
C VAL A 75 11.88 1.03 3.21
N ASP A 76 11.35 1.93 2.39
CA ASP A 76 11.85 3.29 2.23
C ASP A 76 11.15 4.26 3.19
N GLY A 77 11.92 5.19 3.73
CA GLY A 77 11.42 6.22 4.64
C GLY A 77 11.17 5.76 6.07
N ASN A 78 10.93 6.70 6.92
CA ASN A 78 10.54 6.58 8.34
C ASN A 78 11.41 5.64 9.20
N TYR A 79 12.65 5.35 8.78
CA TYR A 79 13.53 4.50 9.56
C TYR A 79 13.79 5.09 10.95
N ARG A 80 13.92 6.42 11.04
CA ARG A 80 14.13 7.19 12.26
C ARG A 80 12.85 7.63 12.96
N LEU A 81 11.67 7.34 12.35
CA LEU A 81 10.33 7.62 12.85
C LEU A 81 9.53 6.31 13.01
N PRO A 82 10.01 5.34 13.83
CA PRO A 82 9.36 4.04 13.98
C PRO A 82 8.11 4.17 14.86
N ALA A 83 7.00 4.55 14.25
CA ALA A 83 5.76 4.88 14.93
C ALA A 83 4.72 3.76 14.87
N GLY A 84 3.97 3.56 15.95
CA GLY A 84 2.79 2.72 15.98
C GLY A 84 3.01 1.32 15.39
N LEU A 85 2.11 0.89 14.52
CA LEU A 85 2.17 -0.44 13.89
C LEU A 85 3.35 -0.60 12.92
N TRP A 86 3.83 0.49 12.30
CA TRP A 86 5.10 0.43 11.56
C TRP A 86 6.27 0.07 12.49
N GLY A 87 6.36 0.72 13.65
CA GLY A 87 7.39 0.43 14.65
C GLY A 87 7.29 -1.01 15.18
N GLU A 88 6.07 -1.50 15.43
CA GLU A 88 5.84 -2.88 15.86
C GLU A 88 6.31 -3.89 14.81
N PHE A 89 5.92 -3.70 13.55
CA PHE A 89 6.34 -4.57 12.44
C PHE A 89 7.87 -4.59 12.28
N LYS A 90 8.50 -3.40 12.29
CA LYS A 90 9.97 -3.26 12.22
C LYS A 90 10.68 -3.98 13.37
N ASN A 91 10.16 -3.86 14.60
CA ASN A 91 10.74 -4.54 15.75
C ASN A 91 10.61 -6.06 15.65
N ARG A 92 9.46 -6.58 15.20
CA ARG A 92 9.27 -8.02 14.99
C ARG A 92 10.19 -8.58 13.90
N LEU A 93 10.44 -7.82 12.83
CA LEU A 93 11.46 -8.17 11.83
C LEU A 93 12.87 -8.22 12.47
N SER A 94 13.20 -7.21 13.27
CA SER A 94 14.48 -7.17 13.99
C SER A 94 14.66 -8.36 14.93
N ASP A 95 13.62 -8.73 15.67
CA ASP A 95 13.63 -9.88 16.57
C ASP A 95 13.80 -11.20 15.78
N TYR A 96 13.11 -11.33 14.64
CA TYR A 96 13.20 -12.52 13.79
C TYR A 96 14.62 -12.73 13.23
N TYR A 97 15.28 -11.67 12.76
CA TYR A 97 16.62 -11.76 12.16
C TYR A 97 17.77 -11.52 13.16
N GLY A 98 17.48 -11.36 14.45
CA GLY A 98 18.50 -11.24 15.50
C GLY A 98 19.11 -9.86 15.66
N GLY A 99 18.43 -8.80 15.18
CA GLY A 99 18.82 -7.41 15.41
C GLY A 99 18.58 -6.49 14.22
N LEU A 100 18.54 -5.17 14.46
CA LEU A 100 18.33 -4.16 13.42
C LEU A 100 19.42 -4.14 12.34
N ASP A 101 20.65 -4.48 12.69
CA ASP A 101 21.76 -4.51 11.72
C ASP A 101 21.64 -5.65 10.74
N SER A 102 20.97 -6.74 11.11
CA SER A 102 20.66 -7.86 10.21
C SER A 102 19.63 -7.53 9.12
N LEU A 103 18.96 -6.39 9.23
CA LEU A 103 18.02 -5.88 8.21
C LEU A 103 18.71 -5.00 7.16
N LYS A 104 19.97 -4.59 7.37
CA LYS A 104 20.72 -3.70 6.48
C LYS A 104 21.56 -4.51 5.48
N THR A 105 20.92 -5.37 4.72
CA THR A 105 21.63 -6.31 3.85
C THR A 105 21.89 -5.77 2.44
N GLY A 106 21.04 -4.90 1.93
CA GLY A 106 21.23 -4.14 0.69
C GLY A 106 21.44 -2.65 0.97
N TRP A 107 21.64 -1.84 -0.07
CA TRP A 107 21.89 -0.42 0.13
C TRP A 107 20.67 0.49 -0.12
N VAL A 108 19.59 -0.02 -0.76
CA VAL A 108 18.39 0.76 -1.02
C VAL A 108 17.66 1.17 0.24
N SER A 109 17.73 0.35 1.29
CA SER A 109 16.96 0.56 2.52
C SER A 109 17.76 0.13 3.76
N ASN A 110 17.37 0.64 4.92
CA ASN A 110 17.82 0.16 6.22
C ASN A 110 16.97 -1.01 6.77
N VAL A 111 15.91 -1.41 6.07
CA VAL A 111 15.00 -2.49 6.46
C VAL A 111 14.68 -3.34 5.25
N LEU A 112 15.43 -4.43 5.09
CA LEU A 112 15.22 -5.42 4.05
C LEU A 112 14.89 -6.77 4.71
N PHE A 113 13.97 -7.53 4.13
CA PHE A 113 13.51 -8.80 4.66
C PHE A 113 12.97 -9.70 3.53
N GLU A 114 12.82 -10.98 3.78
CA GLU A 114 12.20 -11.90 2.85
C GLU A 114 10.67 -11.67 2.84
N PRO A 115 10.01 -11.55 1.67
CA PRO A 115 8.56 -11.35 1.59
C PRO A 115 7.75 -12.37 2.39
N SER A 116 8.14 -13.63 2.37
CA SER A 116 7.51 -14.72 3.14
C SER A 116 7.58 -14.49 4.66
N VAL A 117 8.71 -13.95 5.15
CA VAL A 117 8.88 -13.59 6.57
C VAL A 117 8.00 -12.39 6.93
N GLY A 118 7.93 -11.38 6.06
CA GLY A 118 7.03 -10.25 6.24
C GLY A 118 5.57 -10.71 6.37
N ASN A 119 5.12 -11.57 5.47
CA ASN A 119 3.78 -12.18 5.51
C ASN A 119 3.54 -12.96 6.81
N LYS A 120 4.50 -13.79 7.23
CA LYS A 120 4.42 -14.53 8.49
C LYS A 120 4.21 -13.60 9.69
N ILE A 121 5.01 -12.55 9.79
CA ILE A 121 4.93 -11.60 10.90
C ILE A 121 3.59 -10.87 10.91
N LEU A 122 3.09 -10.42 9.75
CA LEU A 122 1.78 -9.78 9.67
C LEU A 122 0.64 -10.73 10.06
N HIS A 123 0.73 -12.01 9.69
CA HIS A 123 -0.20 -13.03 10.15
C HIS A 123 -0.17 -13.21 11.67
N GLU A 124 1.00 -13.24 12.28
CA GLU A 124 1.16 -13.33 13.73
C GLU A 124 0.58 -12.09 14.44
N MET A 125 0.77 -10.89 13.87
CA MET A 125 0.19 -9.66 14.41
C MET A 125 -1.34 -9.68 14.36
N VAL A 126 -1.92 -10.15 13.26
CA VAL A 126 -3.38 -10.30 13.10
C VAL A 126 -3.94 -11.37 14.02
N ALA A 127 -3.28 -12.51 14.12
CA ALA A 127 -3.71 -13.63 14.97
C ALA A 127 -3.69 -13.32 16.48
N ALA A 128 -2.95 -12.29 16.88
CA ALA A 128 -2.93 -11.83 18.26
C ALA A 128 -4.21 -11.07 18.68
N GLU A 129 -5.05 -10.66 17.71
CA GLU A 129 -6.25 -9.87 17.95
C GLU A 129 -7.51 -10.76 17.94
N ASN A 130 -8.17 -10.93 19.09
CA ASN A 130 -9.28 -11.88 19.25
C ASN A 130 -10.55 -11.54 18.45
N ASN A 131 -10.78 -10.27 18.15
CA ASN A 131 -11.94 -9.75 17.43
C ASN A 131 -11.62 -9.30 15.99
N LEU A 132 -10.52 -9.81 15.43
CA LEU A 132 -10.13 -9.62 14.06
C LEU A 132 -10.19 -10.95 13.30
N LYS A 133 -10.99 -10.98 12.24
CA LYS A 133 -11.06 -12.12 11.30
C LYS A 133 -10.46 -11.72 9.95
N VAL A 134 -9.91 -12.70 9.25
CA VAL A 134 -9.46 -12.56 7.87
C VAL A 134 -10.07 -13.66 7.02
N TRP A 135 -10.70 -13.26 5.91
CA TRP A 135 -11.05 -14.18 4.83
C TRP A 135 -10.05 -13.99 3.70
N LYS A 136 -9.33 -15.03 3.38
CA LYS A 136 -8.39 -15.08 2.26
C LYS A 136 -9.07 -15.69 1.04
N GLN A 137 -8.51 -15.43 -0.15
CA GLN A 137 -9.09 -15.83 -1.43
C GLN A 137 -10.58 -15.40 -1.48
N ALA A 138 -10.80 -14.16 -1.05
CA ALA A 138 -12.10 -13.57 -0.87
C ALA A 138 -12.20 -12.27 -1.68
N CYS A 139 -13.00 -12.30 -2.75
CA CYS A 139 -13.21 -11.16 -3.67
C CYS A 139 -14.56 -10.50 -3.41
N LEU A 140 -14.58 -9.18 -3.32
CA LEU A 140 -15.80 -8.39 -3.27
C LEU A 140 -16.45 -8.38 -4.65
N GLU A 141 -17.69 -8.90 -4.77
CA GLU A 141 -18.44 -8.88 -6.03
C GLU A 141 -19.40 -7.69 -6.13
N GLU A 142 -20.05 -7.37 -5.02
CA GLU A 142 -21.06 -6.29 -4.97
C GLU A 142 -21.06 -5.65 -3.58
N VAL A 143 -21.23 -4.35 -3.53
CA VAL A 143 -21.46 -3.63 -2.29
C VAL A 143 -22.54 -2.57 -2.46
N LYS A 144 -23.40 -2.43 -1.46
CA LYS A 144 -24.44 -1.38 -1.44
C LYS A 144 -24.69 -0.93 -0.01
N ARG A 145 -25.14 0.30 0.13
CA ARG A 145 -25.60 0.83 1.40
C ARG A 145 -27.09 0.54 1.58
N THR A 146 -27.48 0.03 2.75
CA THR A 146 -28.86 -0.26 3.09
C THR A 146 -29.15 0.31 4.49
N GLY A 147 -29.84 1.45 4.55
CA GLY A 147 -29.94 2.22 5.78
C GLY A 147 -28.55 2.72 6.22
N ASP A 148 -28.18 2.42 7.45
CA ASP A 148 -26.89 2.82 8.02
C ASP A 148 -25.80 1.75 7.90
N GLU A 149 -26.08 0.63 7.23
CA GLU A 149 -25.14 -0.48 7.07
C GLU A 149 -24.72 -0.67 5.61
N TRP A 150 -23.50 -1.12 5.42
CA TRP A 150 -23.01 -1.69 4.17
C TRP A 150 -23.41 -3.15 4.08
N VAL A 151 -23.83 -3.58 2.91
CA VAL A 151 -24.11 -4.97 2.55
C VAL A 151 -23.21 -5.37 1.40
N ALA A 152 -22.29 -6.26 1.68
CA ALA A 152 -21.28 -6.74 0.73
C ALA A 152 -21.56 -8.20 0.35
N LYS A 153 -21.51 -8.51 -0.95
CA LYS A 153 -21.45 -9.89 -1.46
C LYS A 153 -19.99 -10.24 -1.74
N VAL A 154 -19.53 -11.30 -1.12
CA VAL A 154 -18.14 -11.72 -1.13
C VAL A 154 -18.06 -13.16 -1.63
N LYS A 155 -17.34 -13.36 -2.72
CA LYS A 155 -17.03 -14.71 -3.20
C LYS A 155 -15.79 -15.20 -2.47
N VAL A 156 -15.93 -16.28 -1.71
CA VAL A 156 -14.84 -16.94 -0.98
C VAL A 156 -14.54 -18.26 -1.65
N GLU A 157 -13.28 -18.49 -2.01
CA GLU A 157 -12.89 -19.72 -2.69
C GLU A 157 -13.24 -20.96 -1.87
N GLY A 158 -13.83 -21.96 -2.52
CA GLY A 158 -14.29 -23.20 -1.88
C GLY A 158 -15.52 -23.06 -0.97
N GLN A 159 -16.05 -21.83 -0.74
CA GLN A 159 -17.18 -21.59 0.16
C GLN A 159 -18.38 -20.90 -0.53
N GLY A 160 -18.22 -20.45 -1.78
CA GLY A 160 -19.25 -19.74 -2.53
C GLY A 160 -19.40 -18.27 -2.12
N VAL A 161 -20.58 -17.70 -2.43
CA VAL A 161 -20.87 -16.29 -2.14
C VAL A 161 -21.49 -16.15 -0.76
N LYS A 162 -20.90 -15.27 0.05
CA LYS A 162 -21.38 -14.89 1.40
C LYS A 162 -21.85 -13.46 1.42
N THR A 163 -22.74 -13.15 2.35
CA THR A 163 -23.19 -11.78 2.61
C THR A 163 -22.61 -11.29 3.91
N VAL A 164 -21.97 -10.12 3.88
CA VAL A 164 -21.42 -9.44 5.08
C VAL A 164 -22.10 -8.11 5.25
N ARG A 165 -22.54 -7.82 6.50
CA ARG A 165 -23.04 -6.51 6.90
C ARG A 165 -22.04 -5.81 7.80
N ALA A 166 -21.83 -4.52 7.56
CA ALA A 166 -20.92 -3.70 8.37
C ALA A 166 -21.44 -2.28 8.55
N LYS A 167 -21.13 -1.66 9.70
CA LYS A 167 -21.44 -0.25 9.95
C LYS A 167 -20.50 0.69 9.20
N VAL A 168 -19.21 0.37 9.21
CA VAL A 168 -18.15 1.11 8.54
C VAL A 168 -17.41 0.17 7.58
N MET A 169 -17.08 0.68 6.42
CA MET A 169 -16.24 0.00 5.43
C MET A 169 -14.96 0.79 5.19
N ILE A 170 -13.85 0.07 5.03
CA ILE A 170 -12.55 0.66 4.66
C ILE A 170 -12.14 0.07 3.32
N ASP A 171 -11.93 0.94 2.33
CA ASP A 171 -11.26 0.58 1.07
C ASP A 171 -9.74 0.62 1.29
N ALA A 172 -9.14 -0.56 1.35
CA ALA A 172 -7.70 -0.77 1.43
C ALA A 172 -7.19 -1.55 0.20
N THR A 173 -7.92 -1.48 -0.92
CA THR A 173 -7.51 -2.10 -2.18
C THR A 173 -6.35 -1.33 -2.81
N GLU A 174 -5.51 -2.03 -3.58
CA GLU A 174 -4.33 -1.44 -4.21
C GLU A 174 -4.65 -0.30 -5.18
N LEU A 175 -5.83 -0.33 -5.82
CA LEU A 175 -6.22 0.61 -6.88
C LEU A 175 -7.48 1.43 -6.56
N GLY A 176 -8.03 1.38 -5.33
CA GLY A 176 -9.22 2.12 -4.94
C GLY A 176 -10.49 1.62 -5.66
N ASP A 177 -10.58 0.32 -5.90
CA ASP A 177 -11.68 -0.26 -6.65
C ASP A 177 -13.01 -0.18 -5.90
N VAL A 178 -12.99 -0.26 -4.56
CA VAL A 178 -14.20 -0.12 -3.74
C VAL A 178 -14.71 1.31 -3.73
N ALA A 179 -13.82 2.30 -3.66
CA ALA A 179 -14.20 3.71 -3.77
C ALA A 179 -14.92 3.98 -5.10
N LYS A 180 -14.41 3.43 -6.22
CA LYS A 180 -15.08 3.46 -7.53
C LYS A 180 -16.46 2.80 -7.49
N MET A 181 -16.56 1.59 -6.92
CA MET A 181 -17.83 0.86 -6.79
C MET A 181 -18.87 1.63 -5.98
N CYS A 182 -18.43 2.41 -4.98
CA CYS A 182 -19.27 3.27 -4.15
C CYS A 182 -19.58 4.64 -4.78
N GLY A 183 -19.10 4.93 -5.99
CA GLY A 183 -19.34 6.19 -6.69
C GLY A 183 -18.56 7.39 -6.15
N VAL A 184 -17.46 7.15 -5.43
CA VAL A 184 -16.55 8.21 -4.97
C VAL A 184 -15.88 8.86 -6.20
N LYS A 185 -15.82 10.19 -6.23
CA LYS A 185 -15.05 10.91 -7.25
C LYS A 185 -13.55 10.77 -6.99
N TYR A 186 -12.77 10.67 -8.05
CA TYR A 186 -11.32 10.51 -7.98
C TYR A 186 -10.60 11.09 -9.20
N ASP A 187 -9.30 11.27 -9.08
CA ASP A 187 -8.39 11.61 -10.16
C ASP A 187 -7.42 10.45 -10.44
N ILE A 188 -6.94 10.38 -11.69
CA ILE A 188 -5.91 9.46 -12.17
C ILE A 188 -4.88 10.28 -12.93
N GLY A 189 -3.61 9.89 -12.86
CA GLY A 189 -2.52 10.61 -13.49
C GLY A 189 -2.26 11.97 -12.84
N MET A 190 -1.69 12.91 -13.59
CA MET A 190 -1.22 14.18 -13.05
C MET A 190 -2.28 15.26 -13.20
N GLU A 191 -2.57 15.97 -12.10
CA GLU A 191 -3.36 17.20 -12.12
C GLU A 191 -2.53 18.33 -12.76
N SER A 192 -3.22 19.34 -13.30
CA SER A 192 -2.56 20.55 -13.80
C SER A 192 -2.13 21.48 -12.66
N ARG A 193 -1.20 22.37 -12.96
CA ARG A 193 -0.80 23.45 -12.04
C ARG A 193 -1.98 24.31 -11.61
N ASP A 194 -2.93 24.54 -12.50
CA ASP A 194 -4.14 25.31 -12.19
C ASP A 194 -5.08 24.58 -11.22
N ASP A 195 -5.07 23.23 -11.22
CA ASP A 195 -5.92 22.43 -10.33
C ASP A 195 -5.38 22.36 -8.90
N THR A 196 -4.06 22.32 -8.72
CA THR A 196 -3.42 22.07 -7.42
C THR A 196 -2.59 23.23 -6.91
N HIS A 197 -2.28 24.22 -7.76
CA HIS A 197 -1.39 25.35 -7.47
C HIS A 197 0.02 24.94 -7.03
N GLU A 198 0.47 23.77 -7.50
CA GLU A 198 1.82 23.27 -7.27
C GLU A 198 2.73 23.68 -8.43
N ASP A 199 3.76 24.47 -8.16
CA ASP A 199 4.61 25.07 -9.21
C ASP A 199 5.27 24.07 -10.14
N ILE A 200 5.55 22.87 -9.65
CA ILE A 200 6.18 21.78 -10.40
C ILE A 200 5.17 20.84 -11.09
N ALA A 201 3.87 21.04 -10.92
CA ALA A 201 2.86 20.29 -11.63
C ALA A 201 2.87 20.65 -13.13
N PRO A 202 2.46 19.72 -14.03
CA PRO A 202 2.38 20.00 -15.46
C PRO A 202 1.38 21.13 -15.75
N GLU A 203 1.54 21.81 -16.89
CA GLU A 203 0.58 22.84 -17.30
C GLU A 203 -0.82 22.26 -17.59
N LYS A 204 -0.87 21.03 -18.09
CA LYS A 204 -2.12 20.36 -18.47
C LYS A 204 -2.25 19.04 -17.74
N LYS A 205 -3.46 18.79 -17.25
CA LYS A 205 -3.85 17.48 -16.71
C LYS A 205 -3.63 16.38 -17.75
N ASN A 206 -3.17 15.22 -17.30
CA ASN A 206 -2.99 14.02 -18.12
C ASN A 206 -3.40 12.76 -17.33
N ASN A 207 -3.43 11.60 -17.98
CA ASN A 207 -3.74 10.31 -17.37
C ASN A 207 -2.50 9.40 -17.24
N ILE A 208 -1.31 9.99 -17.23
CA ILE A 208 -0.05 9.26 -17.14
C ILE A 208 0.15 8.86 -15.68
N VAL A 209 0.34 7.57 -15.46
CA VAL A 209 0.60 6.97 -14.14
C VAL A 209 2.04 6.52 -14.05
N GLN A 210 2.51 6.25 -12.85
CA GLN A 210 3.84 5.69 -12.64
C GLN A 210 3.93 4.24 -13.15
N ASP A 211 5.13 3.84 -13.54
CA ASP A 211 5.46 2.47 -13.93
C ASP A 211 5.08 1.49 -12.80
N ILE A 212 4.67 0.29 -13.17
CA ILE A 212 4.53 -0.85 -12.26
C ILE A 212 5.78 -1.72 -12.32
N THR A 213 5.97 -2.61 -11.34
CA THR A 213 7.04 -3.61 -11.38
C THR A 213 6.50 -4.96 -10.91
N TYR A 214 6.65 -6.01 -11.71
CA TYR A 214 6.67 -7.35 -11.15
C TYR A 214 8.05 -7.59 -10.55
N VAL A 215 8.13 -7.69 -9.22
CA VAL A 215 9.38 -7.94 -8.52
C VAL A 215 9.78 -9.40 -8.70
N ALA A 216 11.06 -9.67 -8.95
CA ALA A 216 11.57 -11.05 -8.89
C ALA A 216 12.43 -11.21 -7.63
N ILE A 217 12.14 -12.21 -6.82
CA ILE A 217 13.03 -12.61 -5.73
C ILE A 217 13.95 -13.71 -6.24
N LEU A 218 15.24 -13.39 -6.37
CA LEU A 218 16.25 -14.34 -6.80
C LEU A 218 16.99 -14.94 -5.61
N LYS A 219 17.50 -16.15 -5.79
CA LYS A 219 18.31 -16.91 -4.84
C LYS A 219 19.56 -17.43 -5.56
N ASP A 220 20.67 -17.45 -4.86
CA ASP A 220 21.90 -18.06 -5.38
C ASP A 220 21.88 -19.58 -5.18
N TYR A 221 21.86 -20.32 -6.27
CA TYR A 221 21.84 -21.79 -6.28
C TYR A 221 23.24 -22.41 -6.31
N GLY A 222 24.31 -21.60 -6.47
CA GLY A 222 25.68 -22.08 -6.59
C GLY A 222 25.96 -22.96 -7.81
N LYS A 223 25.03 -23.05 -8.75
CA LYS A 223 25.12 -23.78 -10.02
C LYS A 223 24.37 -23.01 -11.09
N ASP A 224 24.65 -23.32 -12.35
CA ASP A 224 23.94 -22.71 -13.47
C ASP A 224 22.45 -23.05 -13.43
N VAL A 225 21.61 -22.02 -13.38
CA VAL A 225 20.15 -22.06 -13.39
C VAL A 225 19.58 -21.08 -14.43
N THR A 226 20.35 -20.79 -15.47
CA THR A 226 19.92 -19.92 -16.56
C THR A 226 18.64 -20.45 -17.19
N ILE A 227 17.64 -19.57 -17.28
CA ILE A 227 16.36 -19.89 -17.92
C ILE A 227 16.52 -19.89 -19.45
N PRO A 228 15.64 -20.56 -20.20
CA PRO A 228 15.57 -20.41 -21.65
C PRO A 228 15.32 -18.96 -22.05
N GLU A 229 15.83 -18.55 -23.21
CA GLU A 229 15.58 -17.20 -23.74
C GLU A 229 14.07 -16.95 -23.89
N PRO A 230 13.53 -15.90 -23.23
CA PRO A 230 12.13 -15.55 -23.35
C PRO A 230 11.78 -15.10 -24.79
N GLU A 231 10.57 -15.41 -25.24
CA GLU A 231 10.09 -15.01 -26.56
C GLU A 231 10.11 -13.48 -26.71
N GLY A 232 10.69 -12.97 -27.81
CA GLY A 232 10.76 -11.53 -28.07
C GLY A 232 11.76 -10.77 -27.20
N TYR A 233 12.66 -11.46 -26.51
CA TYR A 233 13.72 -10.82 -25.73
C TYR A 233 14.60 -9.91 -26.62
N ASP A 234 14.79 -8.66 -26.17
CA ASP A 234 15.74 -7.72 -26.76
C ASP A 234 16.70 -7.20 -25.69
N PRO A 235 17.99 -7.56 -25.72
CA PRO A 235 18.97 -7.10 -24.74
C PRO A 235 19.14 -5.57 -24.70
N LYS A 236 18.75 -4.86 -25.75
CA LYS A 236 18.86 -3.39 -25.82
C LYS A 236 17.95 -2.69 -24.83
N GLU A 237 16.81 -3.32 -24.48
CA GLU A 237 15.87 -2.80 -23.48
C GLU A 237 16.50 -2.65 -22.10
N PHE A 238 17.52 -3.45 -21.78
CA PHE A 238 18.17 -3.53 -20.48
C PHE A 238 19.67 -3.18 -20.53
N ALA A 239 20.18 -2.81 -21.69
CA ALA A 239 21.62 -2.69 -21.91
C ALA A 239 22.33 -1.78 -20.92
N CYS A 240 21.70 -0.69 -20.51
CA CYS A 240 22.23 0.28 -19.54
C CYS A 240 21.60 0.20 -18.15
N ALA A 241 21.04 -0.96 -17.79
CA ALA A 241 20.65 -1.21 -16.40
C ALA A 241 21.83 -1.07 -15.42
N CYS A 242 23.05 -1.29 -15.90
CA CYS A 242 24.28 -1.03 -15.17
C CYS A 242 25.45 -0.77 -16.15
N ALA A 243 26.58 -0.33 -15.62
CA ALA A 243 27.82 -0.22 -16.38
C ALA A 243 28.29 -1.62 -16.82
N SER A 244 28.21 -1.88 -18.12
CA SER A 244 28.56 -3.16 -18.74
C SER A 244 29.03 -2.94 -20.17
N PRO A 245 29.71 -3.92 -20.80
CA PRO A 245 30.15 -3.80 -22.20
C PRO A 245 29.01 -3.59 -23.20
N VAL A 246 27.77 -3.96 -22.84
CA VAL A 246 26.61 -3.79 -23.74
C VAL A 246 25.94 -2.41 -23.59
N CYS A 247 26.28 -1.65 -22.55
CA CYS A 247 25.79 -0.28 -22.36
C CYS A 247 26.60 0.71 -23.19
N ILE A 248 26.08 1.09 -24.35
CA ILE A 248 26.77 2.02 -25.27
C ILE A 248 26.18 3.43 -25.18
N THR A 249 24.87 3.56 -25.06
CA THR A 249 24.12 4.83 -25.08
C THR A 249 23.10 4.88 -23.94
N PRO A 250 23.54 5.18 -22.71
CA PRO A 250 22.62 5.26 -21.58
C PRO A 250 21.66 6.45 -21.74
N LYS A 251 20.39 6.24 -21.39
CA LYS A 251 19.38 7.32 -21.34
C LYS A 251 19.70 8.33 -20.24
N GLU A 252 20.26 7.85 -19.12
CA GLU A 252 20.63 8.65 -17.95
C GLU A 252 22.10 8.37 -17.57
N PRO A 253 23.10 8.99 -18.23
CA PRO A 253 24.53 8.68 -18.02
C PRO A 253 25.00 8.78 -16.56
N ASP A 254 24.47 9.76 -15.81
CA ASP A 254 24.85 10.02 -14.42
C ASP A 254 24.28 8.97 -13.45
N ARG A 255 23.39 8.10 -13.92
CA ARG A 255 22.74 7.04 -13.14
C ARG A 255 23.19 5.63 -13.52
N VAL A 256 24.18 5.48 -14.39
CA VAL A 256 24.73 4.17 -14.75
C VAL A 256 25.69 3.71 -13.67
N TRP A 257 25.21 2.87 -12.80
CA TRP A 257 25.99 2.36 -11.67
C TRP A 257 26.68 1.04 -12.01
N SER A 258 27.62 0.61 -11.17
CA SER A 258 28.32 -0.66 -11.41
C SER A 258 27.34 -1.85 -11.31
N LYS A 259 27.73 -2.94 -11.95
CA LYS A 259 27.01 -4.23 -11.87
C LYS A 259 26.81 -4.68 -10.40
N ASP A 260 27.82 -4.51 -9.55
CA ASP A 260 27.76 -4.87 -8.15
C ASP A 260 26.81 -3.97 -7.36
N MET A 261 26.78 -2.68 -7.68
CA MET A 261 25.79 -1.76 -7.09
C MET A 261 24.37 -2.14 -7.46
N MET A 262 24.12 -2.48 -8.73
CA MET A 262 22.81 -2.89 -9.19
C MET A 262 22.31 -4.15 -8.45
N ILE A 263 23.09 -5.23 -8.42
CA ILE A 263 22.64 -6.48 -7.82
C ILE A 263 22.53 -6.42 -6.29
N THR A 264 23.36 -5.63 -5.64
CA THR A 264 23.30 -5.46 -4.17
C THR A 264 22.27 -4.44 -3.69
N TYR A 265 21.61 -3.72 -4.60
CA TYR A 265 20.52 -2.77 -4.30
C TYR A 265 19.51 -3.37 -3.35
N GLY A 266 18.86 -4.44 -3.75
CA GLY A 266 17.84 -5.16 -2.99
C GLY A 266 18.32 -6.48 -2.41
N ARG A 267 19.59 -6.56 -1.96
CA ARG A 267 20.08 -7.79 -1.32
C ARG A 267 19.34 -8.01 0.00
N LEU A 268 18.61 -9.14 0.08
CA LEU A 268 17.84 -9.57 1.24
C LEU A 268 18.67 -10.46 2.17
N PRO A 269 18.21 -10.75 3.39
CA PRO A 269 18.78 -11.84 4.21
C PRO A 269 18.79 -13.18 3.45
N ASN A 270 19.59 -14.13 3.95
CA ASN A 270 19.66 -15.51 3.45
C ASN A 270 20.06 -15.64 1.96
N HIS A 271 20.94 -14.74 1.48
CA HIS A 271 21.47 -14.76 0.11
C HIS A 271 20.39 -14.68 -0.99
N LYS A 272 19.30 -13.96 -0.72
CA LYS A 272 18.27 -13.62 -1.69
C LYS A 272 18.45 -12.19 -2.20
N TYR A 273 17.83 -11.89 -3.32
CA TYR A 273 17.94 -10.60 -4.01
C TYR A 273 16.56 -10.17 -4.52
N MET A 274 16.09 -9.02 -4.08
CA MET A 274 14.90 -8.38 -4.59
C MET A 274 15.26 -7.60 -5.87
N ILE A 275 14.75 -8.03 -6.99
CA ILE A 275 14.92 -7.36 -8.28
C ILE A 275 13.73 -6.44 -8.52
N ASN A 276 13.92 -5.20 -8.17
CA ASN A 276 13.03 -4.05 -8.39
C ASN A 276 13.93 -2.89 -8.84
N TRP A 277 14.48 -3.00 -10.07
CA TRP A 277 15.49 -2.07 -10.53
C TRP A 277 14.91 -1.04 -11.49
N PRO A 278 14.88 0.28 -11.12
CA PRO A 278 14.19 1.30 -11.90
C PRO A 278 14.98 1.81 -13.12
N ILE A 279 16.32 1.62 -13.14
CA ILE A 279 17.18 2.18 -14.19
C ILE A 279 17.31 1.18 -15.34
N GLU A 280 16.55 1.38 -16.41
CA GLU A 280 16.49 0.46 -17.56
C GLU A 280 16.35 -1.03 -17.15
N GLY A 281 15.69 -1.27 -15.98
CA GLY A 281 15.47 -2.59 -15.40
C GLY A 281 14.04 -3.12 -15.66
N ASN A 282 13.43 -3.71 -14.64
CA ASN A 282 12.14 -4.40 -14.77
C ASN A 282 10.90 -3.53 -14.45
N ASP A 283 11.03 -2.20 -14.37
CA ASP A 283 9.87 -1.32 -14.39
C ASP A 283 9.16 -1.41 -15.74
N TYR A 284 7.82 -1.41 -15.73
CA TYR A 284 6.97 -1.58 -16.89
C TYR A 284 5.83 -0.56 -16.89
N TYR A 285 5.70 0.22 -17.98
CA TYR A 285 4.64 1.22 -18.08
C TYR A 285 3.33 0.60 -18.55
N ILE A 286 2.31 0.68 -17.72
CA ILE A 286 0.93 0.37 -18.09
C ILE A 286 -0.04 1.02 -17.10
N ASN A 287 -1.12 1.62 -17.60
CA ASN A 287 -2.20 2.13 -16.77
C ASN A 287 -3.29 1.06 -16.59
N LEU A 288 -3.27 0.34 -15.46
CA LEU A 288 -4.21 -0.72 -15.13
C LEU A 288 -5.49 -0.23 -14.43
N ILE A 289 -5.54 1.07 -14.04
CA ILE A 289 -6.49 1.55 -13.05
C ILE A 289 -7.94 1.38 -13.52
N GLU A 290 -8.24 1.72 -14.79
CA GLU A 290 -9.61 1.63 -15.34
C GLU A 290 -9.89 0.33 -16.11
N MET A 291 -8.93 -0.57 -16.21
CA MET A 291 -9.10 -1.86 -16.87
C MET A 291 -10.06 -2.77 -16.09
N THR A 292 -10.81 -3.59 -16.81
CA THR A 292 -11.57 -4.69 -16.21
C THR A 292 -10.65 -5.73 -15.58
N PRO A 293 -11.13 -6.59 -14.67
CA PRO A 293 -10.32 -7.67 -14.10
C PRO A 293 -9.66 -8.56 -15.17
N GLU A 294 -10.37 -8.89 -16.25
CA GLU A 294 -9.87 -9.72 -17.35
C GLU A 294 -8.76 -9.00 -18.14
N GLU A 295 -8.94 -7.70 -18.41
CA GLU A 295 -7.93 -6.88 -19.07
C GLU A 295 -6.68 -6.74 -18.20
N ARG A 296 -6.85 -6.53 -16.87
CA ARG A 296 -5.72 -6.49 -15.92
C ARG A 296 -4.93 -7.79 -15.93
N LEU A 297 -5.59 -8.95 -15.83
CA LEU A 297 -4.91 -10.24 -15.86
C LEU A 297 -4.05 -10.39 -17.12
N LYS A 298 -4.62 -10.11 -18.29
CA LYS A 298 -3.88 -10.18 -19.55
C LYS A 298 -2.69 -9.21 -19.60
N ALA A 299 -2.88 -7.99 -19.12
CA ALA A 299 -1.82 -6.97 -19.08
C ALA A 299 -0.69 -7.37 -18.12
N LEU A 300 -1.03 -8.00 -17.00
CA LEU A 300 -0.06 -8.45 -16.00
C LEU A 300 0.79 -9.63 -16.49
N GLU A 301 0.29 -10.48 -17.39
CA GLU A 301 1.11 -11.52 -18.04
C GLU A 301 2.26 -10.89 -18.85
N TYR A 302 2.03 -9.78 -19.55
CA TYR A 302 3.09 -9.05 -20.24
C TYR A 302 4.12 -8.46 -19.28
N ALA A 303 3.67 -7.89 -18.15
CA ALA A 303 4.57 -7.34 -17.14
C ALA A 303 5.43 -8.42 -16.47
N LYS A 304 4.86 -9.61 -16.20
CA LYS A 304 5.60 -10.78 -15.74
C LYS A 304 6.66 -11.22 -16.76
N HIS A 305 6.24 -11.34 -18.00
CA HIS A 305 7.13 -11.69 -19.10
C HIS A 305 8.30 -10.71 -19.22
N TYR A 306 8.02 -9.41 -19.13
CA TYR A 306 9.05 -8.37 -19.16
C TYR A 306 10.07 -8.52 -18.02
N THR A 307 9.61 -8.81 -16.80
CA THR A 307 10.50 -9.12 -15.67
C THR A 307 11.35 -10.37 -15.95
N MET A 308 10.78 -11.41 -16.56
CA MET A 308 11.54 -12.61 -16.92
C MET A 308 12.59 -12.33 -18.01
N CYS A 309 12.34 -11.41 -18.93
CA CYS A 309 13.36 -10.93 -19.86
C CYS A 309 14.52 -10.25 -19.13
N PHE A 310 14.23 -9.45 -18.10
CA PHE A 310 15.29 -8.86 -17.27
C PHE A 310 16.05 -9.90 -16.45
N VAL A 311 15.39 -10.91 -15.91
CA VAL A 311 16.07 -12.04 -15.22
C VAL A 311 17.00 -12.77 -16.18
N TYR A 312 16.56 -13.04 -17.40
CA TYR A 312 17.42 -13.64 -18.43
C TYR A 312 18.62 -12.75 -18.76
N PHE A 313 18.40 -11.43 -18.90
CA PHE A 313 19.48 -10.45 -19.10
C PHE A 313 20.53 -10.50 -17.97
N LEU A 314 20.09 -10.55 -16.71
CA LEU A 314 21.00 -10.69 -15.57
C LEU A 314 21.84 -11.97 -15.64
N GLN A 315 21.21 -13.09 -16.01
CA GLN A 315 21.88 -14.39 -16.10
C GLN A 315 22.84 -14.49 -17.29
N HIS A 316 22.37 -14.10 -18.47
CA HIS A 316 23.06 -14.32 -19.73
C HIS A 316 24.07 -13.20 -20.06
N GLU A 317 23.63 -11.93 -20.03
CA GLU A 317 24.50 -10.80 -20.41
C GLU A 317 25.43 -10.35 -19.29
N LEU A 318 24.95 -10.41 -18.03
CA LEU A 318 25.73 -9.96 -16.89
C LEU A 318 26.45 -11.09 -16.15
N GLY A 319 26.17 -12.36 -16.51
CA GLY A 319 26.85 -13.54 -15.97
C GLY A 319 26.42 -13.93 -14.56
N TYR A 320 25.21 -13.53 -14.10
CA TYR A 320 24.62 -13.98 -12.84
C TYR A 320 23.87 -15.31 -13.03
N ASN A 321 24.45 -16.25 -13.74
CA ASN A 321 23.84 -17.52 -14.13
C ASN A 321 23.50 -18.46 -12.94
N THR A 322 24.02 -18.18 -11.75
CA THR A 322 23.66 -18.93 -10.54
C THR A 322 22.46 -18.35 -9.79
N LEU A 323 22.01 -17.14 -10.16
CA LEU A 323 20.83 -16.51 -9.57
C LEU A 323 19.58 -16.92 -10.35
N GLY A 324 18.62 -17.56 -9.69
CA GLY A 324 17.33 -17.93 -10.25
C GLY A 324 16.17 -17.56 -9.33
N LEU A 325 14.93 -17.62 -9.83
CA LEU A 325 13.76 -17.36 -8.99
C LEU A 325 13.79 -18.25 -7.73
N ALA A 326 13.62 -17.63 -6.56
CA ALA A 326 13.64 -18.32 -5.28
C ALA A 326 12.45 -19.31 -5.18
N ASP A 327 12.75 -20.57 -4.96
CA ASP A 327 11.75 -21.65 -4.89
C ASP A 327 11.10 -21.80 -3.51
N ASP A 328 11.53 -20.97 -2.57
CA ASP A 328 11.10 -20.95 -1.17
C ASP A 328 10.44 -19.63 -0.76
N GLU A 329 10.10 -18.75 -1.72
CA GLU A 329 9.37 -17.53 -1.45
C GLU A 329 7.90 -17.64 -1.84
N TYR A 330 7.56 -17.58 -3.11
CA TYR A 330 6.18 -17.57 -3.55
C TYR A 330 5.67 -18.97 -3.87
N PRO A 331 4.49 -19.35 -3.33
CA PRO A 331 3.85 -20.65 -3.65
C PRO A 331 3.07 -20.60 -4.98
N THR A 332 3.40 -19.68 -5.87
CA THR A 332 2.87 -19.56 -7.22
C THR A 332 3.60 -20.52 -8.16
N GLU A 333 2.93 -20.97 -9.23
CA GLU A 333 3.52 -21.87 -10.21
C GLU A 333 4.74 -21.25 -10.91
N ASP A 334 4.65 -19.96 -11.22
CA ASP A 334 5.71 -19.18 -11.86
C ASP A 334 6.75 -18.61 -10.86
N LYS A 335 6.58 -18.82 -9.55
CA LYS A 335 7.42 -18.31 -8.46
C LYS A 335 7.54 -16.79 -8.42
N LEU A 336 6.66 -16.09 -9.11
CA LEU A 336 6.55 -14.64 -9.06
C LEU A 336 5.53 -14.20 -8.00
N PRO A 337 5.59 -12.95 -7.55
CA PRO A 337 4.62 -12.35 -6.63
C PRO A 337 3.17 -12.49 -7.09
N PHE A 338 2.22 -12.47 -6.16
CA PHE A 338 0.78 -12.54 -6.46
C PHE A 338 0.29 -11.33 -7.25
N ILE A 339 0.83 -10.14 -6.97
CA ILE A 339 0.47 -8.88 -7.58
C ILE A 339 1.75 -8.10 -7.95
N PRO A 340 1.69 -7.16 -8.90
CA PRO A 340 2.81 -6.25 -9.15
C PRO A 340 2.90 -5.19 -8.06
N TYR A 341 4.02 -4.50 -7.99
CA TYR A 341 4.16 -3.26 -7.25
C TYR A 341 3.42 -2.13 -7.98
N HIS A 342 2.30 -1.71 -7.42
CA HIS A 342 1.56 -0.53 -7.86
C HIS A 342 2.08 0.71 -7.13
N ARG A 343 2.52 1.73 -7.87
CA ARG A 343 2.97 3.01 -7.30
C ARG A 343 1.87 4.07 -7.27
N GLU A 344 0.82 3.88 -8.06
CA GLU A 344 -0.30 4.80 -8.19
C GLU A 344 -1.64 4.10 -8.14
N SER A 345 -2.66 4.87 -7.78
CA SER A 345 -4.04 4.42 -7.62
C SER A 345 -5.00 5.56 -8.00
N ARG A 346 -6.30 5.31 -7.92
CA ARG A 346 -7.31 6.38 -7.88
C ARG A 346 -7.09 7.22 -6.65
N ARG A 347 -6.89 8.50 -6.79
CA ARG A 347 -6.79 9.44 -5.67
C ARG A 347 -8.15 10.10 -5.49
N ILE A 348 -8.84 9.76 -4.39
CA ILE A 348 -10.20 10.21 -4.13
C ILE A 348 -10.30 11.73 -3.93
N HIS A 349 -11.50 12.29 -4.14
CA HIS A 349 -11.86 13.60 -3.63
C HIS A 349 -12.30 13.46 -2.16
N GLY A 350 -11.37 13.68 -1.24
CA GLY A 350 -11.59 13.66 0.21
C GLY A 350 -12.02 15.02 0.74
N LEU A 351 -12.35 15.07 2.05
CA LEU A 351 -12.66 16.33 2.75
C LEU A 351 -11.50 17.32 2.65
N VAL A 352 -10.29 16.83 2.51
CA VAL A 352 -9.05 17.58 2.31
C VAL A 352 -8.27 16.96 1.18
N ARG A 353 -7.69 17.76 0.28
CA ARG A 353 -6.65 17.32 -0.65
C ARG A 353 -5.30 17.84 -0.15
N PHE A 354 -4.42 16.93 0.24
CA PHE A 354 -3.07 17.27 0.68
C PHE A 354 -2.13 17.37 -0.53
N ASN A 355 -1.49 18.52 -0.70
CA ASN A 355 -0.61 18.83 -1.81
C ASN A 355 0.78 19.30 -1.34
N LEU A 356 1.70 19.52 -2.29
CA LEU A 356 3.09 19.90 -2.01
C LEU A 356 3.20 21.19 -1.18
N ASN A 357 2.35 22.19 -1.42
CA ASN A 357 2.39 23.45 -0.71
C ASN A 357 2.13 23.29 0.79
N HIS A 358 1.25 22.34 1.15
CA HIS A 358 0.99 22.00 2.55
C HIS A 358 2.20 21.33 3.23
N ALA A 359 2.98 20.54 2.48
CA ALA A 359 4.19 19.90 3.01
C ALA A 359 5.34 20.91 3.16
N LEU A 360 5.55 21.78 2.15
CA LEU A 360 6.63 22.76 2.14
C LEU A 360 6.42 23.88 3.18
N ASN A 361 5.19 24.37 3.31
CA ASN A 361 4.88 25.56 4.09
C ASN A 361 3.65 25.37 5.01
N PRO A 362 3.65 24.39 5.92
CA PRO A 362 2.45 23.97 6.67
C PRO A 362 1.85 25.09 7.53
N TYR A 363 2.65 26.04 7.99
CA TYR A 363 2.19 27.10 8.90
C TYR A 363 1.68 28.35 8.20
N THR A 364 1.95 28.52 6.91
CA THR A 364 1.57 29.73 6.13
C THR A 364 0.35 29.49 5.24
N GLN A 365 0.00 28.23 4.97
CA GLN A 365 -1.21 27.90 4.22
C GLN A 365 -2.46 28.36 4.97
N ASP A 366 -3.53 28.75 4.25
CA ASP A 366 -4.83 29.13 4.84
C ASP A 366 -5.43 27.96 5.59
N GLU A 367 -5.39 26.76 5.01
CA GLU A 367 -5.76 25.50 5.65
C GLU A 367 -4.66 25.04 6.60
N LYS A 368 -4.92 25.06 7.88
CA LYS A 368 -3.97 24.63 8.92
C LYS A 368 -3.95 23.11 9.09
N LEU A 369 -3.63 22.37 8.01
CA LEU A 369 -3.75 20.92 7.93
C LEU A 369 -2.87 20.18 8.95
N TYR A 370 -1.74 20.75 9.36
CA TYR A 370 -0.89 20.19 10.43
C TYR A 370 -1.65 19.95 11.75
N ARG A 371 -2.79 20.64 11.96
CA ARG A 371 -3.64 20.43 13.14
C ARG A 371 -4.40 19.11 13.13
N THR A 372 -4.57 18.52 11.98
CA THR A 372 -5.39 17.33 11.78
C THR A 372 -4.56 16.12 11.36
N CYS A 373 -3.23 16.20 11.47
CA CYS A 373 -2.33 15.11 11.07
C CYS A 373 -2.50 13.85 11.91
N ILE A 374 -2.35 12.70 11.24
CA ILE A 374 -2.57 11.35 11.78
C ILE A 374 -1.47 10.35 11.37
N ALA A 375 -0.59 10.73 10.47
CA ALA A 375 0.52 9.94 10.00
C ALA A 375 1.67 10.89 9.62
N VAL A 376 2.88 10.37 9.45
CA VAL A 376 4.05 11.16 9.08
C VAL A 376 4.86 10.48 7.98
N GLY A 377 5.53 11.28 7.14
CA GLY A 377 6.47 10.81 6.13
C GLY A 377 7.75 11.64 6.12
N ASP A 378 8.90 11.02 5.79
CA ASP A 378 10.22 11.65 5.76
C ASP A 378 11.01 11.37 4.48
N TYR A 379 10.34 10.91 3.42
CA TYR A 379 10.98 10.59 2.14
C TYR A 379 10.72 11.68 1.12
N PRO A 380 11.64 11.96 0.20
CA PRO A 380 11.40 12.89 -0.91
C PRO A 380 10.24 12.40 -1.80
N VAL A 381 9.73 13.30 -2.64
CA VAL A 381 8.81 12.89 -3.70
C VAL A 381 9.60 12.07 -4.72
N ASP A 382 9.16 10.84 -4.97
CA ASP A 382 9.81 9.93 -5.88
C ASP A 382 8.80 9.30 -6.84
N HIS A 383 8.93 9.62 -8.13
CA HIS A 383 8.10 9.13 -9.21
C HIS A 383 8.90 8.31 -10.20
N HIS A 384 8.29 7.26 -10.72
CA HIS A 384 8.83 6.36 -11.72
C HIS A 384 8.04 6.46 -13.02
N HIS A 385 8.65 7.05 -14.06
CA HIS A 385 8.08 7.19 -15.40
C HIS A 385 9.09 6.85 -16.51
N THR A 386 10.14 6.12 -16.18
CA THR A 386 11.25 5.85 -17.11
C THR A 386 10.85 4.97 -18.31
N ARG A 387 9.76 4.24 -18.15
CA ARG A 387 9.20 3.37 -19.20
C ARG A 387 8.04 4.00 -19.98
N TYR A 388 7.64 5.22 -19.63
CA TYR A 388 6.68 5.97 -20.43
C TYR A 388 7.34 6.50 -21.72
N HIS A 389 6.74 6.20 -22.86
CA HIS A 389 7.26 6.55 -24.19
C HIS A 389 6.35 7.53 -24.96
N GLY A 390 5.46 8.26 -24.25
CA GLY A 390 4.63 9.28 -24.87
C GLY A 390 5.40 10.55 -25.24
N TYR A 391 4.68 11.54 -25.77
CA TYR A 391 5.25 12.82 -26.23
C TYR A 391 5.14 13.93 -25.19
N GLU A 392 4.43 13.68 -24.08
CA GLU A 392 4.24 14.65 -23.03
C GLU A 392 5.54 14.84 -22.24
N GLU A 393 5.90 16.10 -22.00
CA GLU A 393 6.96 16.45 -21.06
C GLU A 393 6.43 16.22 -19.63
N LEU A 394 7.07 15.33 -18.91
CA LEU A 394 6.77 15.04 -17.52
C LEU A 394 7.65 15.86 -16.59
N PRO A 395 7.12 16.35 -15.46
CA PRO A 395 7.95 17.01 -14.46
C PRO A 395 8.99 16.03 -13.91
N ASN A 396 10.20 16.52 -13.63
CA ASN A 396 11.21 15.72 -12.95
C ASN A 396 10.87 15.62 -11.46
N LEU A 397 10.27 14.50 -11.08
CA LEU A 397 9.86 14.19 -9.71
C LEU A 397 10.72 13.07 -9.08
N TYR A 398 11.88 12.79 -9.67
CA TYR A 398 12.82 11.83 -9.13
C TYR A 398 13.55 12.43 -7.93
N PHE A 399 13.31 11.89 -6.73
CA PHE A 399 13.86 12.36 -5.46
C PHE A 399 13.74 13.88 -5.26
N HIS A 400 12.59 14.45 -5.68
CA HIS A 400 12.35 15.88 -5.46
C HIS A 400 12.29 16.18 -3.95
N PRO A 401 13.20 17.03 -3.43
CA PRO A 401 13.38 17.21 -1.99
C PRO A 401 12.24 18.00 -1.36
N ILE A 402 11.70 17.46 -0.26
CA ILE A 402 10.69 18.11 0.58
C ILE A 402 11.06 17.93 2.05
N PRO A 403 10.62 18.80 2.99
CA PRO A 403 10.70 18.50 4.41
C PRO A 403 9.85 17.27 4.76
N SER A 404 10.16 16.60 5.86
CA SER A 404 9.23 15.62 6.42
C SER A 404 7.92 16.29 6.81
N TYR A 405 6.82 15.57 6.70
CA TYR A 405 5.47 16.12 6.77
C TYR A 405 4.54 15.29 7.66
N GLY A 406 3.45 15.91 8.08
CA GLY A 406 2.29 15.23 8.67
C GLY A 406 1.16 15.13 7.66
N LEU A 407 0.50 13.98 7.59
CA LEU A 407 -0.63 13.70 6.71
C LEU A 407 -1.96 13.94 7.44
N PRO A 408 -2.88 14.79 6.91
CA PRO A 408 -4.12 15.14 7.60
C PRO A 408 -5.21 14.05 7.48
N LEU A 409 -6.04 13.91 8.51
CA LEU A 409 -7.12 12.92 8.60
C LEU A 409 -8.14 13.03 7.46
N GLY A 410 -8.47 14.25 7.04
CA GLY A 410 -9.48 14.49 6.01
C GLY A 410 -9.14 13.90 4.64
N THR A 411 -7.90 13.48 4.41
CA THR A 411 -7.49 12.77 3.19
C THR A 411 -8.09 11.36 3.07
N LEU A 412 -8.50 10.76 4.18
CA LEU A 412 -9.07 9.42 4.24
C LEU A 412 -10.59 9.39 4.04
N ILE A 413 -11.26 10.54 4.11
CA ILE A 413 -12.72 10.65 4.21
C ILE A 413 -13.28 11.18 2.88
N PRO A 414 -14.00 10.36 2.09
CA PRO A 414 -14.65 10.81 0.86
C PRO A 414 -15.67 11.92 1.12
N GLN A 415 -15.77 12.91 0.21
CA GLN A 415 -16.70 14.05 0.37
C GLN A 415 -18.18 13.67 0.37
N ALA A 416 -18.57 12.68 -0.41
CA ALA A 416 -19.98 12.42 -0.73
C ALA A 416 -20.49 11.04 -0.32
N VAL A 417 -19.66 10.18 0.27
CA VAL A 417 -20.02 8.81 0.64
C VAL A 417 -19.77 8.62 2.12
N ASP A 418 -20.86 8.57 2.89
CA ASP A 418 -20.79 8.33 4.33
C ASP A 418 -20.60 6.84 4.65
N GLY A 419 -19.94 6.55 5.79
CA GLY A 419 -19.66 5.18 6.23
C GLY A 419 -18.51 4.49 5.48
N LEU A 420 -17.83 5.18 4.55
CA LEU A 420 -16.65 4.71 3.83
C LEU A 420 -15.42 5.51 4.25
N ILE A 421 -14.32 4.80 4.53
CA ILE A 421 -12.97 5.34 4.70
C ILE A 421 -12.13 4.79 3.56
N VAL A 422 -11.26 5.61 2.98
CA VAL A 422 -10.33 5.18 1.94
C VAL A 422 -8.92 5.27 2.47
N ALA A 423 -8.21 4.18 2.35
CA ALA A 423 -6.84 4.02 2.81
C ALA A 423 -5.90 3.72 1.62
N GLU A 424 -4.79 3.09 1.85
CA GLU A 424 -3.77 2.73 0.88
C GLU A 424 -3.27 3.96 0.09
N LYS A 425 -2.92 3.78 -1.17
CA LYS A 425 -2.49 4.84 -2.09
C LYS A 425 -3.64 5.69 -2.65
N SER A 426 -4.88 5.32 -2.31
CA SER A 426 -6.10 5.93 -2.86
C SER A 426 -6.59 7.16 -2.10
N ILE A 427 -5.88 7.58 -1.07
CA ILE A 427 -6.21 8.76 -0.26
C ILE A 427 -6.21 10.05 -1.09
N SER A 428 -6.82 11.11 -0.56
CA SER A 428 -6.96 12.41 -1.22
C SER A 428 -5.68 13.24 -1.14
N VAL A 429 -4.78 13.00 -2.07
CA VAL A 429 -3.52 13.75 -2.25
C VAL A 429 -3.36 14.16 -3.71
N SER A 430 -2.49 15.15 -4.00
CA SER A 430 -2.09 15.42 -5.38
C SER A 430 -1.22 14.28 -5.93
N ASN A 431 -1.09 14.18 -7.26
CA ASN A 431 -0.18 13.22 -7.88
C ASN A 431 1.25 13.40 -7.35
N ILE A 432 1.72 14.64 -7.21
CA ILE A 432 3.05 14.92 -6.66
C ILE A 432 3.20 14.32 -5.26
N MET A 433 2.25 14.57 -4.37
CA MET A 433 2.32 14.04 -3.01
C MET A 433 2.11 12.52 -2.93
N ASN A 434 1.48 11.90 -3.93
CA ASN A 434 1.45 10.44 -4.01
C ASN A 434 2.87 9.85 -4.05
N GLY A 435 3.83 10.53 -4.68
CA GLY A 435 5.22 10.06 -4.77
C GLY A 435 5.92 9.83 -3.42
N THR A 436 5.41 10.41 -2.36
CA THR A 436 5.94 10.21 -1.00
C THR A 436 4.93 9.53 -0.06
N THR A 437 3.63 9.79 -0.20
CA THR A 437 2.60 9.20 0.68
C THR A 437 2.34 7.71 0.40
N ARG A 438 2.72 7.21 -0.79
CA ARG A 438 2.66 5.80 -1.18
C ARG A 438 3.69 4.91 -0.47
N LEU A 439 4.66 5.50 0.22
CA LEU A 439 5.72 4.74 0.87
C LEU A 439 5.16 3.89 2.03
N GLN A 440 5.67 2.67 2.11
CA GLN A 440 5.13 1.62 2.97
C GLN A 440 4.94 2.03 4.45
N PRO A 441 5.88 2.74 5.12
CA PRO A 441 5.67 3.18 6.50
C PRO A 441 4.56 4.21 6.64
N VAL A 442 4.33 5.05 5.62
CA VAL A 442 3.22 6.00 5.59
C VAL A 442 1.91 5.26 5.41
N VAL A 443 1.86 4.29 4.49
CA VAL A 443 0.67 3.47 4.23
C VAL A 443 0.26 2.64 5.45
N LEU A 444 1.22 2.07 6.19
CA LEU A 444 0.94 1.38 7.46
C LEU A 444 0.31 2.32 8.50
N GLN A 445 0.78 3.58 8.60
CA GLN A 445 0.21 4.59 9.50
C GLN A 445 -1.16 5.08 9.03
N ILE A 446 -1.37 5.23 7.70
CA ILE A 446 -2.69 5.53 7.11
C ILE A 446 -3.71 4.47 7.53
N GLY A 447 -3.35 3.20 7.40
CA GLY A 447 -4.20 2.10 7.83
C GLY A 447 -4.49 2.15 9.33
N GLN A 448 -3.48 2.37 10.15
CA GLN A 448 -3.67 2.51 11.59
C GLN A 448 -4.66 3.64 11.94
N ALA A 449 -4.56 4.78 11.28
CA ALA A 449 -5.46 5.90 11.49
C ALA A 449 -6.88 5.61 10.97
N ALA A 450 -7.02 4.93 9.83
CA ALA A 450 -8.29 4.49 9.28
C ALA A 450 -9.01 3.53 10.25
N GLY A 451 -8.28 2.58 10.83
CA GLY A 451 -8.81 1.66 11.85
C GLY A 451 -9.26 2.38 13.13
N ALA A 452 -8.50 3.37 13.60
CA ALA A 452 -8.86 4.19 14.75
C ALA A 452 -10.12 5.01 14.48
N LEU A 453 -10.20 5.65 13.32
CA LEU A 453 -11.37 6.42 12.89
C LEU A 453 -12.62 5.55 12.79
N ALA A 454 -12.51 4.36 12.18
CA ALA A 454 -13.62 3.41 12.05
C ALA A 454 -14.13 2.94 13.41
N ALA A 455 -13.23 2.54 14.31
CA ALA A 455 -13.59 2.09 15.65
C ALA A 455 -14.27 3.18 16.47
N LEU A 456 -13.81 4.43 16.38
CA LEU A 456 -14.45 5.57 17.06
C LEU A 456 -15.83 5.88 16.49
N ALA A 457 -16.00 5.86 15.17
CA ALA A 457 -17.29 6.06 14.51
C ALA A 457 -18.31 5.00 14.98
N VAL A 458 -17.91 3.74 15.01
CA VAL A 458 -18.74 2.62 15.50
C VAL A 458 -19.09 2.78 16.97
N LYS A 459 -18.07 2.99 17.83
CA LYS A 459 -18.22 3.08 19.28
C LYS A 459 -19.17 4.20 19.70
N ASN A 460 -19.08 5.35 19.04
CA ASN A 460 -19.85 6.54 19.37
C ASN A 460 -21.17 6.62 18.58
N ASN A 461 -21.41 5.68 17.66
CA ASN A 461 -22.54 5.69 16.73
C ASN A 461 -22.64 7.03 15.96
N GLN A 462 -21.52 7.48 15.41
CA GLN A 462 -21.36 8.75 14.69
C GLN A 462 -21.05 8.52 13.21
N LYS A 463 -21.36 9.51 12.38
CA LYS A 463 -20.82 9.55 11.03
C LYS A 463 -19.30 9.71 11.08
N ILE A 464 -18.62 9.19 10.08
CA ILE A 464 -17.15 9.27 9.98
C ILE A 464 -16.66 10.71 10.00
N SER A 465 -17.36 11.61 9.29
CA SER A 465 -17.06 13.04 9.23
C SER A 465 -17.22 13.79 10.57
N ASP A 466 -18.03 13.25 11.48
CA ASP A 466 -18.37 13.88 12.76
C ASP A 466 -17.45 13.40 13.90
N VAL A 467 -16.59 12.41 13.63
CA VAL A 467 -15.62 11.92 14.62
C VAL A 467 -14.59 13.01 14.90
N SER A 468 -14.39 13.28 16.17
CA SER A 468 -13.40 14.28 16.60
C SER A 468 -12.00 13.91 16.16
N VAL A 469 -11.34 14.80 15.42
CA VAL A 469 -9.94 14.64 15.04
C VAL A 469 -9.05 14.40 16.27
N ARG A 470 -9.35 15.08 17.39
CA ARG A 470 -8.57 14.93 18.63
C ARG A 470 -8.71 13.54 19.25
N ASP A 471 -9.86 12.90 19.10
CA ASP A 471 -10.06 11.53 19.59
C ASP A 471 -9.28 10.53 18.75
N VAL A 472 -9.26 10.71 17.42
CA VAL A 472 -8.40 9.92 16.52
C VAL A 472 -6.93 10.13 16.87
N GLN A 473 -6.49 11.36 17.03
CA GLN A 473 -5.12 11.69 17.42
C GLN A 473 -4.72 11.10 18.77
N ASN A 474 -5.62 11.12 19.75
CA ASN A 474 -5.39 10.47 21.04
C ASN A 474 -5.20 8.95 20.88
N ALA A 475 -6.06 8.28 20.11
CA ALA A 475 -5.92 6.86 19.84
C ALA A 475 -4.58 6.51 19.17
N ILE A 476 -4.13 7.35 18.22
CA ILE A 476 -2.84 7.19 17.56
C ILE A 476 -1.68 7.37 18.55
N LEU A 477 -1.72 8.41 19.40
CA LEU A 477 -0.69 8.66 20.41
C LEU A 477 -0.62 7.56 21.46
N ASP A 478 -1.75 7.03 21.89
CA ASP A 478 -1.84 5.90 22.84
C ASP A 478 -1.21 4.64 22.24
N ALA A 479 -1.34 4.46 20.91
CA ALA A 479 -0.68 3.42 20.14
C ALA A 479 0.76 3.79 19.70
N LYS A 480 1.37 4.82 20.29
CA LYS A 480 2.74 5.29 19.98
C LYS A 480 2.95 5.76 18.53
N GLY A 481 1.88 6.19 17.85
CA GLY A 481 1.97 6.82 16.52
C GLY A 481 2.41 8.28 16.62
N TYR A 482 3.03 8.79 15.54
CA TYR A 482 3.35 10.21 15.40
C TYR A 482 2.19 10.96 14.76
N LEU A 483 1.96 12.20 15.20
CA LEU A 483 1.11 13.18 14.50
C LEU A 483 1.97 14.11 13.64
N LEU A 484 3.14 14.44 14.12
CA LEU A 484 4.12 15.33 13.48
C LEU A 484 5.51 14.70 13.54
N PRO A 485 6.34 14.86 12.50
CA PRO A 485 7.57 14.08 12.30
C PRO A 485 8.76 14.62 13.11
N TYR A 486 8.65 14.73 14.43
CA TYR A 486 9.70 15.29 15.29
C TYR A 486 10.79 14.26 15.60
N LEU A 487 11.95 14.39 14.94
CA LEU A 487 13.09 13.48 15.14
C LEU A 487 13.72 13.58 16.53
N ASP A 488 13.63 14.74 17.17
CA ASP A 488 14.18 15.02 18.50
C ASP A 488 13.20 14.68 19.64
N VAL A 489 12.06 14.06 19.32
CA VAL A 489 11.07 13.60 20.29
C VAL A 489 10.72 12.14 20.01
N PRO A 490 11.55 11.19 20.45
CA PRO A 490 11.31 9.76 20.20
C PRO A 490 10.11 9.24 21.01
N VAL A 491 9.48 8.19 20.52
CA VAL A 491 8.30 7.55 21.16
C VAL A 491 8.56 7.06 22.59
N SER A 492 9.81 6.87 22.98
CA SER A 492 10.22 6.50 24.33
C SER A 492 10.31 7.68 25.29
N ASP A 493 10.27 8.94 24.79
CA ASP A 493 10.29 10.12 25.65
C ASP A 493 8.95 10.26 26.40
N VAL A 494 9.01 10.52 27.70
CA VAL A 494 7.83 10.75 28.55
C VAL A 494 7.01 11.97 28.09
N LYS A 495 7.64 12.91 27.39
CA LYS A 495 7.03 14.11 26.83
C LYS A 495 6.52 13.89 25.38
N PHE A 496 6.66 12.70 24.81
CA PHE A 496 6.27 12.42 23.44
C PHE A 496 4.84 12.88 23.13
N ALA A 497 3.85 12.32 23.81
CA ALA A 497 2.45 12.67 23.57
C ALA A 497 2.12 14.16 23.87
N PRO A 498 2.58 14.77 24.97
CA PRO A 498 2.45 16.22 25.17
C PRO A 498 3.02 17.07 24.05
N TYR A 499 4.22 16.78 23.56
CA TYR A 499 4.82 17.55 22.46
C TYR A 499 4.08 17.37 21.14
N GLN A 500 3.64 16.18 20.83
CA GLN A 500 2.81 15.91 19.64
C GLN A 500 1.49 16.71 19.70
N ARG A 501 0.81 16.71 20.86
CA ARG A 501 -0.44 17.48 21.06
C ARG A 501 -0.22 18.97 20.93
N ILE A 502 0.80 19.53 21.59
CA ILE A 502 1.08 20.98 21.51
C ILE A 502 1.49 21.37 20.08
N GLY A 503 2.33 20.57 19.42
CA GLY A 503 2.73 20.78 18.04
C GLY A 503 1.52 20.84 17.10
N SER A 504 0.57 19.92 17.27
CA SER A 504 -0.66 19.91 16.46
C SER A 504 -1.61 21.07 16.72
N THR A 505 -1.36 21.95 17.70
CA THR A 505 -2.09 23.22 17.89
C THR A 505 -1.45 24.36 17.09
N GLY A 506 -0.18 24.22 16.70
CA GLY A 506 0.61 25.27 16.05
C GLY A 506 1.19 26.32 17.01
N ILE A 507 1.02 26.15 18.33
CA ILE A 507 1.67 26.99 19.35
C ILE A 507 3.19 26.80 19.26
N LEU A 508 3.64 25.55 19.13
CA LEU A 508 5.03 25.24 18.85
C LEU A 508 5.17 24.88 17.38
N LYS A 509 5.95 25.65 16.64
CA LYS A 509 6.25 25.39 15.24
C LYS A 509 7.56 24.62 15.15
N SER A 510 7.58 23.58 14.34
CA SER A 510 8.76 22.81 14.02
C SER A 510 9.59 23.45 12.91
N VAL A 511 10.82 22.98 12.76
CA VAL A 511 11.73 23.37 11.68
C VAL A 511 11.99 22.12 10.81
N GLY A 512 11.52 22.17 9.56
CA GLY A 512 11.79 21.16 8.55
C GLY A 512 13.00 21.51 7.70
N LYS A 513 13.75 20.50 7.27
CA LYS A 513 14.89 20.62 6.34
C LYS A 513 15.01 19.37 5.47
N ASN A 514 15.33 19.59 4.20
CA ASN A 514 15.71 18.49 3.29
C ASN A 514 17.15 18.06 3.60
N VAL A 515 17.37 16.79 3.84
CA VAL A 515 18.69 16.22 4.10
C VAL A 515 18.80 14.90 3.37
N ASP A 516 19.40 14.92 2.20
CA ASP A 516 19.57 13.74 1.35
C ASP A 516 18.26 12.93 1.16
N TRP A 517 18.33 11.63 1.36
CA TRP A 517 17.22 10.68 1.25
C TRP A 517 16.24 10.72 2.42
N SER A 518 16.61 11.35 3.54
CA SER A 518 15.81 11.37 4.76
C SER A 518 15.54 12.81 5.16
N ASN A 519 14.37 13.31 4.80
CA ASN A 519 13.93 14.63 5.23
C ASN A 519 13.82 14.66 6.76
N GLN A 520 14.03 15.85 7.35
CA GLN A 520 14.11 15.97 8.79
C GLN A 520 13.27 17.14 9.30
N THR A 521 12.61 16.91 10.42
CA THR A 521 11.90 17.96 11.15
C THR A 521 12.17 17.83 12.65
N TRP A 522 12.40 18.96 13.30
CA TRP A 522 12.70 19.03 14.73
C TRP A 522 11.75 19.97 15.44
N LEU A 523 11.33 19.58 16.63
CA LEU A 523 10.57 20.46 17.53
C LEU A 523 11.46 21.51 18.17
N ARG A 524 12.68 21.16 18.56
CA ARG A 524 13.65 22.02 19.27
C ARG A 524 13.05 22.62 20.54
N ALA A 525 12.48 21.77 21.38
CA ALA A 525 11.75 22.19 22.57
C ALA A 525 12.63 22.92 23.62
N ASP A 526 13.94 22.72 23.56
CA ASP A 526 14.95 23.32 24.42
C ASP A 526 15.45 24.70 23.98
N THR A 527 15.09 25.14 22.76
CA THR A 527 15.47 26.48 22.28
C THR A 527 14.59 27.56 22.89
N ASP A 528 15.17 28.72 23.24
CA ASP A 528 14.40 29.89 23.69
C ASP A 528 13.49 30.41 22.56
N ARG A 529 12.17 30.29 22.77
CA ARG A 529 11.14 30.66 21.81
C ARG A 529 10.48 32.01 22.09
N LYS A 530 11.05 32.86 22.93
CA LYS A 530 10.53 34.17 23.24
C LYS A 530 10.32 35.08 22.02
N SER A 531 10.98 34.76 20.89
CA SER A 531 10.89 35.49 19.64
C SER A 531 9.80 34.97 18.67
N VAL A 532 8.98 34.02 19.06
CA VAL A 532 8.01 33.36 18.14
C VAL A 532 6.55 33.69 18.52
N VAL A 533 6.31 34.59 19.42
CA VAL A 533 4.97 35.12 19.76
C VAL A 533 4.70 36.43 19.02
#